data_94d4d930698aeb763460d208c2a3095b
#
_entry.id   94d4d930698aeb763460d208c2a3095b
#
_cell.length_a   1.000
_cell.length_b   1.000
_cell.length_c   1.000
_cell.angle_alpha   90.00
_cell.angle_beta   90.00
_cell.angle_gamma   90.00
#
_symmetry.space_group_name_H-M   'P 1'
#
loop_
_entity.id
_entity.type
_entity.pdbx_description
1 polymer ?
#
loop_
_entity_poly.entity_id
_entity_poly.type
_entity_poly.pdbx_seq_one_letter_code
_entity_poly.pdbx_strand_id
1 'polypeptide(L)'
;MAFTANAQTPVKYHGEVDLGYSIGVGTFSTGRVNLHTIQGVQIGRYFSTGVGLGLDYYHEFYDSGELAIPIYLNMKGYLPVSEKVAPYFSFDIGAGIGATSGISGMSGLYLTPAIGIKAGKFKAQIGYNVQRVSEDGVGINMNAIQIKVGLMF
;
A
#
# COMPACT_ATOMS: atom_id res chain seq x y z
N MET A 1 10.51 -28.85 -3.97
CA MET A 1 10.30 -27.52 -3.60
C MET A 1 11.13 -27.10 -2.41
N ALA A 2 11.61 -25.88 -2.45
CA ALA A 2 12.58 -25.40 -1.48
C ALA A 2 12.04 -25.20 -0.06
N PHE A 3 10.75 -25.36 0.17
CA PHE A 3 10.18 -25.12 1.48
C PHE A 3 10.67 -26.06 2.56
N THR A 4 10.86 -27.31 2.22
CA THR A 4 11.37 -28.27 3.19
C THR A 4 12.82 -27.97 3.54
N ALA A 5 13.61 -27.55 2.56
CA ALA A 5 14.97 -27.12 2.80
C ALA A 5 15.03 -25.83 3.61
N ASN A 6 13.94 -25.05 3.60
CA ASN A 6 13.84 -23.80 4.32
C ASN A 6 13.19 -23.95 5.69
N ALA A 7 13.11 -25.13 6.23
CA ALA A 7 12.57 -25.34 7.57
C ALA A 7 13.32 -24.55 8.64
N GLN A 8 14.55 -24.13 8.35
CA GLN A 8 15.34 -23.30 9.23
C GLN A 8 15.05 -21.80 9.08
N THR A 9 14.33 -21.42 8.04
CA THR A 9 13.92 -20.03 7.85
C THR A 9 12.58 -19.81 8.56
N PRO A 10 12.55 -19.01 9.62
CA PRO A 10 11.29 -18.81 10.34
C PRO A 10 10.28 -18.09 9.45
N VAL A 11 9.07 -18.61 9.42
CA VAL A 11 7.93 -17.99 8.79
C VAL A 11 6.96 -17.59 9.90
N LYS A 12 6.66 -16.30 9.99
CA LYS A 12 5.81 -15.76 11.04
C LYS A 12 4.67 -14.97 10.42
N TYR A 13 3.55 -14.95 11.12
CA TYR A 13 2.49 -14.03 10.77
C TYR A 13 3.00 -12.59 10.81
N HIS A 14 2.61 -11.81 9.83
CA HIS A 14 2.97 -10.40 9.73
C HIS A 14 1.71 -9.59 9.41
N GLY A 15 1.39 -8.67 10.29
CA GLY A 15 0.26 -7.77 10.11
C GLY A 15 0.71 -6.33 10.17
N GLU A 16 -0.02 -5.46 9.46
CA GLU A 16 0.24 -4.01 9.47
C GLU A 16 -1.09 -3.28 9.48
N VAL A 17 -1.11 -2.16 10.20
CA VAL A 17 -2.19 -1.18 10.12
C VAL A 17 -1.54 0.16 9.88
N ASP A 18 -1.92 0.82 8.81
CA ASP A 18 -1.30 2.05 8.35
C ASP A 18 -2.33 3.16 8.22
N LEU A 19 -1.94 4.34 8.63
CA LEU A 19 -2.64 5.58 8.35
C LEU A 19 -1.74 6.44 7.48
N GLY A 20 -2.29 6.96 6.41
CA GLY A 20 -1.50 7.75 5.48
C GLY A 20 -2.25 8.90 4.87
N TYR A 21 -1.50 9.70 4.14
CA TYR A 21 -2.03 10.78 3.34
C TYR A 21 -1.33 10.78 1.99
N SER A 22 -2.12 10.90 0.94
CA SER A 22 -1.60 10.96 -0.42
C SER A 22 -1.90 12.33 -1.01
N ILE A 23 -0.86 12.91 -1.61
CA ILE A 23 -0.96 14.20 -2.29
C ILE A 23 -0.94 13.92 -3.78
N GLY A 24 -2.05 14.22 -4.44
CA GLY A 24 -2.17 14.00 -5.86
C GLY A 24 -1.19 14.85 -6.66
N VAL A 25 -0.64 14.27 -7.70
CA VAL A 25 0.27 14.94 -8.62
C VAL A 25 -0.24 14.78 -10.05
N GLY A 26 0.04 15.76 -10.90
CA GLY A 26 -0.38 15.72 -12.29
C GLY A 26 -1.71 16.42 -12.53
N THR A 27 -2.40 16.02 -13.58
CA THR A 27 -3.62 16.69 -14.05
C THR A 27 -4.77 16.60 -13.05
N PHE A 28 -4.90 15.47 -12.37
CA PHE A 28 -5.92 15.25 -11.36
C PHE A 28 -5.27 15.21 -9.98
N SER A 29 -5.08 16.39 -9.40
CA SER A 29 -4.43 16.55 -8.09
C SER A 29 -5.49 16.57 -7.02
N THR A 30 -5.70 15.46 -6.36
CA THR A 30 -6.61 15.35 -5.21
C THR A 30 -5.87 14.82 -4.02
N GLY A 31 -6.18 15.35 -2.84
CA GLY A 31 -5.70 14.78 -1.60
C GLY A 31 -6.57 13.58 -1.20
N ARG A 32 -5.96 12.60 -0.55
CA ARG A 32 -6.69 11.46 -0.02
C ARG A 32 -6.12 11.00 1.30
N VAL A 33 -7.02 10.59 2.17
CA VAL A 33 -6.66 9.94 3.44
C VAL A 33 -6.68 8.45 3.22
N ASN A 34 -5.65 7.76 3.69
CA ASN A 34 -5.49 6.33 3.50
C ASN A 34 -5.56 5.61 4.84
N LEU A 35 -6.36 4.57 4.91
CA LEU A 35 -6.37 3.62 6.02
C LEU A 35 -6.22 2.23 5.42
N HIS A 36 -5.10 1.58 5.70
CA HIS A 36 -4.77 0.30 5.09
C HIS A 36 -4.42 -0.73 6.13
N THR A 37 -4.69 -1.98 5.81
CA THR A 37 -4.20 -3.11 6.58
C THR A 37 -3.56 -4.11 5.62
N ILE A 38 -2.49 -4.75 6.07
CA ILE A 38 -1.81 -5.80 5.33
C ILE A 38 -1.73 -7.01 6.23
N GLN A 39 -2.12 -8.16 5.70
CA GLN A 39 -2.09 -9.42 6.42
C GLN A 39 -1.29 -10.42 5.60
N GLY A 40 -0.29 -11.00 6.20
CA GLY A 40 0.59 -11.91 5.47
C GLY A 40 1.58 -12.61 6.36
N VAL A 41 2.76 -12.84 5.81
CA VAL A 41 3.82 -13.57 6.49
C VAL A 41 5.16 -12.86 6.31
N GLN A 42 5.99 -12.97 7.32
CA GLN A 42 7.39 -12.57 7.24
C GLN A 42 8.25 -13.81 7.15
N ILE A 43 9.12 -13.84 6.16
CA ILE A 43 10.00 -14.96 5.87
C ILE A 43 11.41 -14.54 6.21
N GLY A 44 11.91 -14.99 7.35
CA GLY A 44 13.22 -14.59 7.84
C GLY A 44 13.26 -13.12 8.25
N ARG A 45 14.41 -12.50 8.05
CA ARG A 45 14.65 -11.10 8.44
C ARG A 45 14.59 -10.12 7.27
N TYR A 46 14.51 -10.62 6.05
CA TYR A 46 14.75 -9.81 4.85
C TYR A 46 13.53 -9.64 3.98
N PHE A 47 12.47 -10.40 4.21
CA PHE A 47 11.34 -10.39 3.29
C PHE A 47 10.01 -10.58 4.00
N SER A 48 8.99 -9.84 3.57
CA SER A 48 7.61 -10.10 3.95
C SER A 48 6.71 -9.93 2.74
N THR A 49 5.60 -10.66 2.74
CA THR A 49 4.58 -10.56 1.71
C THR A 49 3.21 -10.73 2.33
N GLY A 50 2.22 -10.10 1.73
CA GLY A 50 0.86 -10.19 2.24
C GLY A 50 -0.15 -9.57 1.29
N VAL A 51 -1.40 -9.66 1.70
CA VAL A 51 -2.52 -9.05 0.98
C VAL A 51 -2.92 -7.78 1.73
N GLY A 52 -3.00 -6.69 1.01
CA GLY A 52 -3.43 -5.41 1.53
C GLY A 52 -4.86 -5.09 1.14
N LEU A 53 -5.55 -4.44 2.06
CA LEU A 53 -6.88 -3.91 1.85
C LEU A 53 -6.91 -2.52 2.46
N GLY A 54 -7.49 -1.57 1.76
CA GLY A 54 -7.51 -0.21 2.24
C GLY A 54 -8.80 0.52 2.00
N LEU A 55 -8.84 1.71 2.56
CA LEU A 55 -9.87 2.70 2.29
C LEU A 55 -9.14 3.99 1.97
N ASP A 56 -9.34 4.48 0.76
CA ASP A 56 -8.76 5.74 0.29
C ASP A 56 -9.90 6.74 0.12
N TYR A 57 -9.92 7.76 0.94
CA TYR A 57 -10.94 8.79 0.92
C TYR A 57 -10.42 10.02 0.20
N TYR A 58 -11.04 10.36 -0.94
CA TYR A 58 -10.69 11.49 -1.77
C TYR A 58 -11.58 12.67 -1.37
N HIS A 59 -11.07 13.57 -0.55
CA HIS A 59 -11.87 14.62 0.05
C HIS A 59 -12.13 15.83 -0.85
N GLU A 60 -11.46 15.92 -1.99
CA GLU A 60 -11.60 17.06 -2.91
C GLU A 60 -12.16 16.67 -4.27
N PHE A 61 -12.71 15.46 -4.38
CA PHE A 61 -13.19 14.95 -5.66
C PHE A 61 -14.66 15.38 -5.87
N TYR A 62 -14.92 16.16 -6.92
CA TYR A 62 -16.27 16.66 -7.28
C TYR A 62 -17.04 17.30 -6.13
N ASP A 63 -16.39 18.10 -5.29
CA ASP A 63 -16.99 18.78 -4.13
C ASP A 63 -17.67 17.84 -3.12
N SER A 64 -17.57 16.54 -3.31
CA SER A 64 -18.03 15.53 -2.37
C SER A 64 -16.95 14.51 -2.17
N GLY A 65 -16.88 13.92 -0.98
CA GLY A 65 -15.91 12.88 -0.71
C GLY A 65 -16.21 11.62 -1.51
N GLU A 66 -15.19 11.00 -2.04
CA GLU A 66 -15.28 9.73 -2.74
C GLU A 66 -14.38 8.70 -2.07
N LEU A 67 -14.87 7.47 -1.98
CA LEU A 67 -14.18 6.38 -1.33
C LEU A 67 -13.76 5.33 -2.36
N ALA A 68 -12.50 4.95 -2.33
CA ALA A 68 -11.97 3.86 -3.12
C ALA A 68 -11.42 2.78 -2.21
N ILE A 69 -11.51 1.53 -2.64
CA ILE A 69 -11.00 0.38 -1.89
C ILE A 69 -9.91 -0.28 -2.71
N PRO A 70 -8.62 -0.05 -2.38
CA PRO A 70 -7.55 -0.80 -3.01
C PRO A 70 -7.41 -2.19 -2.39
N ILE A 71 -7.21 -3.17 -3.24
CA ILE A 71 -6.88 -4.54 -2.86
C ILE A 71 -5.59 -4.88 -3.58
N TYR A 72 -4.55 -5.26 -2.85
CA TYR A 72 -3.24 -5.42 -3.45
C TYR A 72 -2.41 -6.50 -2.77
N LEU A 73 -1.41 -6.97 -3.50
CA LEU A 73 -0.36 -7.81 -2.97
C LEU A 73 0.79 -6.90 -2.56
N ASN A 74 1.26 -7.06 -1.34
CA ASN A 74 2.39 -6.31 -0.81
C ASN A 74 3.62 -7.20 -0.70
N MET A 75 4.76 -6.65 -1.07
CA MET A 75 6.05 -7.29 -0.91
C MET A 75 7.01 -6.27 -0.31
N LYS A 76 7.77 -6.68 0.71
CA LYS A 76 8.78 -5.84 1.34
C LYS A 76 10.11 -6.55 1.44
N GLY A 77 11.16 -5.83 1.11
CA GLY A 77 12.53 -6.26 1.36
C GLY A 77 13.13 -5.39 2.44
N TYR A 78 13.64 -6.00 3.50
CA TYR A 78 14.21 -5.29 4.64
C TYR A 78 15.73 -5.37 4.61
N LEU A 79 16.36 -4.28 5.07
CA LEU A 79 17.80 -4.23 5.29
C LEU A 79 18.03 -3.99 6.79
N PRO A 80 18.12 -5.03 7.62
CA PRO A 80 18.29 -4.84 9.06
C PRO A 80 19.64 -4.21 9.35
N VAL A 81 19.63 -3.00 9.89
CA VAL A 81 20.87 -2.29 10.29
C VAL A 81 21.12 -2.41 11.79
N SER A 82 20.08 -2.80 12.53
CA SER A 82 20.19 -3.11 13.97
C SER A 82 19.06 -4.07 14.33
N GLU A 83 18.99 -4.48 15.61
CA GLU A 83 17.95 -5.40 16.06
C GLU A 83 16.54 -4.81 15.91
N LYS A 84 16.41 -3.50 16.03
CA LYS A 84 15.10 -2.83 16.02
C LYS A 84 14.85 -1.96 14.81
N VAL A 85 15.89 -1.59 14.07
CA VAL A 85 15.77 -0.65 12.96
C VAL A 85 16.09 -1.34 11.65
N ALA A 86 15.19 -1.25 10.71
CA ALA A 86 15.38 -1.82 9.37
C ALA A 86 14.75 -0.91 8.33
N PRO A 87 15.57 -0.25 7.51
CA PRO A 87 15.06 0.34 6.28
C PRO A 87 14.48 -0.75 5.37
N TYR A 88 13.48 -0.41 4.59
CA TYR A 88 12.86 -1.38 3.70
C TYR A 88 12.41 -0.74 2.39
N PHE A 89 12.31 -1.58 1.37
CA PHE A 89 11.65 -1.28 0.12
C PHE A 89 10.33 -2.03 0.08
N SER A 90 9.26 -1.34 -0.32
CA SER A 90 7.92 -1.92 -0.40
C SER A 90 7.36 -1.74 -1.80
N PHE A 91 6.64 -2.75 -2.26
CA PHE A 91 5.96 -2.69 -3.54
C PHE A 91 4.56 -3.28 -3.39
N ASP A 92 3.55 -2.51 -3.79
CA ASP A 92 2.16 -2.93 -3.80
C ASP A 92 1.68 -3.02 -5.25
N ILE A 93 1.03 -4.10 -5.58
CA ILE A 93 0.41 -4.28 -6.89
C ILE A 93 -0.99 -4.86 -6.72
N GLY A 94 -1.96 -4.25 -7.35
CA GLY A 94 -3.32 -4.73 -7.24
C GLY A 94 -4.31 -3.88 -8.02
N ALA A 95 -5.50 -3.75 -7.49
CA ALA A 95 -6.59 -3.02 -8.12
C ALA A 95 -7.27 -2.10 -7.12
N GLY A 96 -7.65 -0.91 -7.60
CA GLY A 96 -8.51 0.00 -6.85
C GLY A 96 -9.94 -0.11 -7.35
N ILE A 97 -10.89 -0.11 -6.44
CA ILE A 97 -12.32 -0.20 -6.74
C ILE A 97 -13.02 1.01 -6.16
N GLY A 98 -13.78 1.73 -6.98
CA GLY A 98 -14.61 2.82 -6.52
C GLY A 98 -15.81 2.29 -5.73
N ALA A 99 -16.02 2.83 -4.53
CA ALA A 99 -17.04 2.35 -3.61
C ALA A 99 -18.23 3.31 -3.44
N THR A 100 -18.08 4.58 -3.86
CA THR A 100 -19.13 5.58 -3.73
C THR A 100 -19.74 5.93 -5.09
N SER A 101 -20.88 6.62 -5.07
CA SER A 101 -21.65 6.85 -6.28
C SER A 101 -20.91 7.62 -7.37
N GLY A 102 -19.99 8.50 -7.01
CA GLY A 102 -19.23 9.27 -8.00
C GLY A 102 -18.19 8.46 -8.75
N ILE A 103 -17.69 7.38 -8.15
CA ILE A 103 -16.67 6.52 -8.74
C ILE A 103 -17.05 5.03 -8.72
N SER A 104 -18.30 4.74 -8.40
CA SER A 104 -18.82 3.39 -8.38
C SER A 104 -18.72 2.75 -9.76
N GLY A 105 -18.21 1.52 -9.83
CA GLY A 105 -17.97 0.83 -11.07
C GLY A 105 -16.64 1.14 -11.73
N MET A 106 -15.92 2.16 -11.25
CA MET A 106 -14.55 2.43 -11.72
C MET A 106 -13.59 1.47 -11.05
N SER A 107 -12.74 0.86 -11.84
CA SER A 107 -11.69 0.00 -11.32
C SER A 107 -10.44 0.19 -12.16
N GLY A 108 -9.29 -0.09 -11.58
CA GLY A 108 -8.07 0.06 -12.32
C GLY A 108 -6.85 -0.41 -11.56
N LEU A 109 -5.71 -0.27 -12.20
CA LEU A 109 -4.44 -0.71 -11.69
C LEU A 109 -4.02 0.14 -10.48
N TYR A 110 -3.52 -0.53 -9.46
CA TYR A 110 -2.95 0.09 -8.27
C TYR A 110 -1.52 -0.39 -8.10
N LEU A 111 -0.57 0.55 -8.13
CA LEU A 111 0.85 0.26 -7.95
C LEU A 111 1.44 1.28 -6.99
N THR A 112 2.23 0.82 -6.02
CA THR A 112 2.88 1.72 -5.08
C THR A 112 4.26 1.22 -4.70
N PRO A 113 5.31 1.62 -5.41
CA PRO A 113 6.66 1.49 -4.88
C PRO A 113 6.88 2.47 -3.75
N ALA A 114 7.55 2.04 -2.70
CA ALA A 114 7.80 2.86 -1.53
C ALA A 114 9.12 2.47 -0.87
N ILE A 115 9.67 3.43 -0.14
CA ILE A 115 10.78 3.19 0.77
C ILE A 115 10.36 3.62 2.17
N GLY A 116 10.88 2.94 3.16
CA GLY A 116 10.50 3.24 4.53
C GLY A 116 11.49 2.74 5.53
N ILE A 117 11.14 2.95 6.77
CA ILE A 117 11.94 2.49 7.90
C ILE A 117 11.02 1.87 8.94
N LYS A 118 11.45 0.73 9.45
CA LYS A 118 10.80 0.06 10.57
C LYS A 118 11.65 0.28 11.81
N ALA A 119 11.03 0.70 12.88
CA ALA A 119 11.68 0.89 14.19
C ALA A 119 10.82 0.21 15.24
N GLY A 120 11.23 -0.98 15.70
CA GLY A 120 10.42 -1.80 16.58
C GLY A 120 9.13 -2.22 15.88
N LYS A 121 7.99 -1.82 16.43
CA LYS A 121 6.68 -2.08 15.84
C LYS A 121 6.18 -0.92 14.97
N PHE A 122 6.88 0.21 14.99
CA PHE A 122 6.49 1.37 14.19
C PHE A 122 7.09 1.32 12.82
N LYS A 123 6.39 1.90 11.87
CA LYS A 123 6.88 2.07 10.52
C LYS A 123 6.51 3.45 10.01
N ALA A 124 7.34 3.97 9.11
CA ALA A 124 7.04 5.16 8.34
C ALA A 124 7.57 4.95 6.93
N GLN A 125 6.81 5.35 5.94
CA GLN A 125 7.22 5.18 4.56
C GLN A 125 6.74 6.32 3.68
N ILE A 126 7.47 6.52 2.59
CA ILE A 126 7.06 7.42 1.52
C ILE A 126 7.08 6.62 0.21
N GLY A 127 6.04 6.78 -0.57
CA GLY A 127 5.90 6.06 -1.82
C GLY A 127 5.29 6.91 -2.91
N TYR A 128 5.31 6.36 -4.10
CA TYR A 128 4.65 6.94 -5.25
C TYR A 128 3.53 6.01 -5.67
N ASN A 129 2.31 6.47 -5.51
CA ASN A 129 1.13 5.69 -5.85
C ASN A 129 0.76 5.97 -7.30
N VAL A 130 0.68 4.92 -8.09
CA VAL A 130 0.17 4.98 -9.45
C VAL A 130 -1.17 4.26 -9.45
N GLN A 131 -2.22 5.01 -9.73
CA GLN A 131 -3.56 4.45 -9.81
C GLN A 131 -4.14 4.82 -11.16
N ARG A 132 -4.41 3.81 -11.96
CA ARG A 132 -5.00 4.00 -13.28
C ARG A 132 -6.42 3.51 -13.23
N VAL A 133 -7.34 4.40 -13.61
CA VAL A 133 -8.77 4.11 -13.64
C VAL A 133 -9.22 4.23 -15.08
N SER A 134 -9.97 3.26 -15.58
CA SER A 134 -10.54 3.33 -16.91
C SER A 134 -12.05 3.15 -16.84
N GLU A 135 -12.75 3.93 -17.63
CA GLU A 135 -14.20 3.87 -17.79
C GLU A 135 -14.53 4.22 -19.22
N ASP A 136 -15.36 3.39 -19.86
CA ASP A 136 -15.80 3.59 -21.24
C ASP A 136 -14.65 3.76 -22.25
N GLY A 137 -13.54 3.07 -22.03
CA GLY A 137 -12.37 3.14 -22.90
C GLY A 137 -11.47 4.34 -22.65
N VAL A 138 -11.80 5.20 -21.71
CA VAL A 138 -10.98 6.36 -21.33
C VAL A 138 -10.20 6.02 -20.08
N GLY A 139 -8.88 6.15 -20.14
CA GLY A 139 -8.01 5.92 -18.98
C GLY A 139 -7.63 7.22 -18.32
N ILE A 140 -7.68 7.24 -17.00
CA ILE A 140 -7.27 8.37 -16.17
C ILE A 140 -6.20 7.89 -15.21
N ASN A 141 -5.08 8.59 -15.15
CA ASN A 141 -4.03 8.30 -14.18
C ASN A 141 -4.20 9.23 -12.97
N MET A 142 -4.32 8.62 -11.79
CA MET A 142 -4.42 9.33 -10.53
C MET A 142 -3.19 9.01 -9.69
N ASN A 143 -2.13 9.74 -9.95
CA ASN A 143 -0.85 9.50 -9.29
C ASN A 143 -0.73 10.38 -8.05
N ALA A 144 -0.04 9.89 -7.04
CA ALA A 144 0.13 10.63 -5.80
C ALA A 144 1.41 10.25 -5.10
N ILE A 145 1.94 11.20 -4.34
CA ILE A 145 2.97 10.92 -3.34
C ILE A 145 2.25 10.52 -2.07
N GLN A 146 2.57 9.35 -1.55
CA GLN A 146 1.88 8.75 -0.42
C GLN A 146 2.83 8.64 0.78
N ILE A 147 2.39 9.15 1.91
CA ILE A 147 3.12 9.04 3.18
C ILE A 147 2.26 8.21 4.11
N LYS A 148 2.82 7.16 4.67
CA LYS A 148 2.14 6.29 5.63
C LYS A 148 2.96 6.13 6.89
N VAL A 149 2.27 6.09 8.00
CA VAL A 149 2.82 5.68 9.30
C VAL A 149 1.93 4.58 9.85
N GLY A 150 2.49 3.66 10.57
CA GLY A 150 1.70 2.55 11.04
C GLY A 150 2.40 1.68 12.04
N LEU A 151 1.75 0.55 12.31
CA LEU A 151 2.23 -0.46 13.24
C LEU A 151 2.36 -1.79 12.50
N MET A 152 3.42 -2.50 12.81
CA MET A 152 3.67 -3.88 12.38
C MET A 152 3.58 -4.82 13.57
N PHE A 153 2.95 -5.97 13.36
CA PHE A 153 2.81 -6.95 14.45
C PHE A 153 2.73 -8.38 13.92
#